data_5b3049f8e61c960accdd90ade2868c40
#
_entry.id   5b3049f8e61c960accdd90ade2868c40
#
_cell.length_a   1.000
_cell.length_b   1.000
_cell.length_c   1.000
_cell.angle_alpha   90.00
_cell.angle_beta   90.00
_cell.angle_gamma   90.00
#
_symmetry.space_group_name_H-M   'P 1'
#
loop_
_entity.id
_entity.type
_entity.pdbx_description
1 polymer ?
#
loop_
_entity_poly.entity_id
_entity_poly.type
_entity_poly.pdbx_seq_one_letter_code
_entity_poly.pdbx_strand_id
1 'polypeptide(L)'
;MFYGSVSSYALDWFMAVDTGAKKVLDQDYPSTLESVDLAEGDILKAAEDAGFDEDDQHKIGMSVRECMVNAVVHGNRYNRNKTVHVSVSTVADKFMIGITDQGEGFDLQEVPDPLHDNNLLRHSGRGLFLMGAFMDDVKVRRAEPSGTEVTLVKNIGPQA
;
A
#
# COMPACT_ATOMS: atom_id res chain seq x y z
N MET A 1 10.34 -21.50 17.06
CA MET A 1 11.02 -20.20 16.91
C MET A 1 10.93 -19.81 15.43
N PHE A 2 9.97 -18.97 15.13
CA PHE A 2 9.81 -18.52 13.77
C PHE A 2 10.70 -17.31 13.55
N TYR A 3 11.83 -17.52 12.92
CA TYR A 3 12.43 -16.46 12.15
C TYR A 3 11.59 -16.31 10.89
N GLY A 4 10.41 -15.71 11.01
CA GLY A 4 9.82 -15.10 9.86
C GLY A 4 10.89 -14.19 9.32
N SER A 5 11.29 -14.39 8.09
CA SER A 5 12.16 -13.44 7.42
C SER A 5 11.49 -12.09 7.59
N VAL A 6 12.00 -11.29 8.50
CA VAL A 6 11.67 -9.89 8.55
C VAL A 6 11.95 -9.42 7.14
N SER A 7 10.91 -9.10 6.40
CA SER A 7 11.07 -8.64 5.02
C SER A 7 12.12 -7.55 5.05
N SER A 8 13.03 -7.55 4.10
CA SER A 8 14.06 -6.52 4.02
C SER A 8 13.48 -5.11 4.12
N TYR A 9 12.21 -4.93 3.75
CA TYR A 9 11.50 -3.66 3.82
C TYR A 9 11.01 -3.32 5.23
N ALA A 10 10.65 -4.30 6.06
CA ALA A 10 10.35 -4.03 7.45
C ALA A 10 11.62 -3.61 8.19
N LEU A 11 12.76 -4.20 7.84
CA LEU A 11 14.07 -3.76 8.31
C LEU A 11 14.42 -2.39 7.74
N ASP A 12 14.20 -2.16 6.45
CA ASP A 12 14.45 -0.86 5.81
C ASP A 12 13.52 0.21 6.40
N TRP A 13 12.27 -0.14 6.69
CA TRP A 13 11.33 0.76 7.38
C TRP A 13 11.80 1.07 8.81
N PHE A 14 12.22 0.04 9.55
CA PHE A 14 12.71 0.19 10.92
C PHE A 14 14.02 0.98 10.96
N MET A 15 14.92 0.70 10.04
CA MET A 15 16.18 1.43 9.87
C MET A 15 15.93 2.86 9.39
N ALA A 16 14.89 3.08 8.61
CA ALA A 16 14.52 4.39 8.08
C ALA A 16 14.02 5.34 9.17
N VAL A 17 13.32 4.82 10.18
CA VAL A 17 12.92 5.61 11.35
C VAL A 17 14.15 6.10 12.09
N ASP A 18 15.23 5.29 12.12
CA ASP A 18 16.49 5.65 12.76
C ASP A 18 17.43 6.49 11.85
N THR A 19 17.25 6.45 10.52
CA THR A 19 18.18 7.06 9.54
C THR A 19 17.63 8.29 8.81
N GLY A 20 16.52 8.88 9.30
CA GLY A 20 15.99 10.12 8.75
C GLY A 20 14.93 9.95 7.68
N ALA A 21 14.12 8.89 7.76
CA ALA A 21 12.90 8.81 6.96
C ALA A 21 12.01 10.01 7.22
N LYS A 22 11.60 10.68 6.15
CA LYS A 22 10.67 11.78 6.24
C LYS A 22 9.26 11.27 6.02
N LYS A 23 8.43 11.32 7.08
CA LYS A 23 7.00 11.03 6.97
C LYS A 23 6.31 12.26 6.38
N VAL A 24 5.65 12.07 5.23
CA VAL A 24 4.98 13.15 4.51
C VAL A 24 3.45 13.04 4.58
N LEU A 25 2.92 11.88 4.93
CA LEU A 25 1.49 11.66 5.15
C LEU A 25 1.30 10.58 6.21
N ASP A 26 0.34 10.78 7.12
CA ASP A 26 -0.02 9.80 8.14
C ASP A 26 -1.46 10.11 8.57
N GLN A 27 -2.42 9.38 7.99
CA GLN A 27 -3.83 9.72 8.16
C GLN A 27 -4.74 8.50 8.10
N ASP A 28 -5.82 8.54 8.89
CA ASP A 28 -6.90 7.57 8.83
C ASP A 28 -8.03 8.10 7.95
N TYR A 29 -8.57 7.22 7.10
CA TYR A 29 -9.71 7.54 6.22
C TYR A 29 -10.89 6.64 6.58
N PRO A 30 -12.14 7.17 6.53
CA PRO A 30 -13.33 6.32 6.69
C PRO A 30 -13.40 5.22 5.63
N SER A 31 -14.13 4.13 5.94
CA SER A 31 -14.32 3.01 5.01
C SER A 31 -15.38 3.33 3.96
N THR A 32 -15.14 4.33 3.13
CA THR A 32 -16.04 4.82 2.08
C THR A 32 -15.32 4.93 0.75
N LEU A 33 -16.07 4.86 -0.35
CA LEU A 33 -15.50 5.06 -1.68
C LEU A 33 -14.98 6.48 -1.89
N GLU A 34 -15.56 7.48 -1.22
CA GLU A 34 -15.03 8.85 -1.23
C GLU A 34 -13.61 8.92 -0.71
N SER A 35 -13.30 8.09 0.29
CA SER A 35 -11.95 8.02 0.85
C SER A 35 -10.91 7.53 -0.16
N VAL A 36 -11.32 6.73 -1.14
CA VAL A 36 -10.44 6.28 -2.23
C VAL A 36 -9.93 7.49 -3.01
N ASP A 37 -10.83 8.38 -3.41
CA ASP A 37 -10.47 9.59 -4.15
C ASP A 37 -9.62 10.54 -3.30
N LEU A 38 -9.97 10.72 -2.03
CA LEU A 38 -9.24 11.60 -1.11
C LEU A 38 -7.82 11.08 -0.86
N ALA A 39 -7.66 9.81 -0.56
CA ALA A 39 -6.35 9.22 -0.30
C ALA A 39 -5.47 9.25 -1.57
N GLU A 40 -6.04 8.93 -2.72
CA GLU A 40 -5.31 9.03 -3.99
C GLU A 40 -4.80 10.45 -4.23
N GLY A 41 -5.65 11.46 -4.04
CA GLY A 41 -5.28 12.86 -4.19
C GLY A 41 -4.16 13.29 -3.24
N ASP A 42 -4.25 12.91 -1.97
CA ASP A 42 -3.24 13.24 -0.96
C ASP A 42 -1.89 12.56 -1.27
N ILE A 43 -1.93 11.31 -1.70
CA ILE A 43 -0.71 10.56 -2.05
C ILE A 43 -0.09 11.11 -3.34
N LEU A 44 -0.90 11.44 -4.34
CA LEU A 44 -0.40 12.03 -5.60
C LEU A 44 0.25 13.39 -5.39
N LYS A 45 -0.28 14.19 -4.46
CA LYS A 45 0.37 15.44 -4.09
C LYS A 45 1.74 15.18 -3.46
N ALA A 46 1.84 14.20 -2.58
CA ALA A 46 3.12 13.81 -2.00
C ALA A 46 4.09 13.29 -3.06
N ALA A 47 3.60 12.54 -4.06
CA ALA A 47 4.41 12.04 -5.17
C ALA A 47 4.92 13.18 -6.06
N GLU A 48 4.08 14.15 -6.36
CA GLU A 48 4.47 15.34 -7.10
C GLU A 48 5.57 16.10 -6.35
N ASP A 49 5.39 16.32 -5.06
CA ASP A 49 6.37 16.99 -4.20
C ASP A 49 7.70 16.21 -4.13
N ALA A 50 7.66 14.90 -4.26
CA ALA A 50 8.84 14.05 -4.29
C ALA A 50 9.56 14.06 -5.65
N GLY A 51 8.97 14.67 -6.67
CA GLY A 51 9.59 14.85 -7.98
C GLY A 51 9.22 13.82 -9.05
N PHE A 52 8.21 12.99 -8.81
CA PHE A 52 7.74 12.05 -9.83
C PHE A 52 7.10 12.77 -11.01
N ASP A 53 7.37 12.28 -12.22
CA ASP A 53 6.75 12.79 -13.44
C ASP A 53 5.29 12.29 -13.56
N GLU A 54 4.59 12.77 -14.59
CA GLU A 54 3.17 12.44 -14.78
C GLU A 54 2.95 10.94 -15.01
N ASP A 55 3.86 10.26 -15.71
CA ASP A 55 3.74 8.81 -15.97
C ASP A 55 3.85 8.02 -14.68
N ASP A 56 4.85 8.33 -13.86
CA ASP A 56 5.01 7.68 -12.55
C ASP A 56 3.88 8.02 -11.59
N GLN A 57 3.40 9.25 -11.58
CA GLN A 57 2.23 9.65 -10.79
C GLN A 57 1.00 8.84 -11.21
N HIS A 58 0.80 8.61 -12.49
CA HIS A 58 -0.31 7.80 -12.99
C HIS A 58 -0.21 6.35 -12.49
N LYS A 59 0.97 5.76 -12.56
CA LYS A 59 1.21 4.40 -12.05
C LYS A 59 0.98 4.30 -10.54
N ILE A 60 1.47 5.26 -9.79
CA ILE A 60 1.23 5.35 -8.34
C ILE A 60 -0.26 5.48 -8.06
N GLY A 61 -0.94 6.36 -8.75
CA GLY A 61 -2.37 6.61 -8.57
C GLY A 61 -3.23 5.37 -8.80
N MET A 62 -2.96 4.63 -9.88
CA MET A 62 -3.69 3.41 -10.18
C MET A 62 -3.45 2.34 -9.10
N SER A 63 -2.22 2.19 -8.64
CA SER A 63 -1.87 1.23 -7.59
C SER A 63 -2.52 1.58 -6.25
N VAL A 64 -2.50 2.85 -5.87
CA VAL A 64 -3.13 3.36 -4.65
C VAL A 64 -4.64 3.15 -4.70
N ARG A 65 -5.26 3.50 -5.82
CA ARG A 65 -6.72 3.32 -6.00
C ARG A 65 -7.12 1.86 -5.79
N GLU A 66 -6.39 0.94 -6.39
CA GLU A 66 -6.65 -0.49 -6.24
C GLU A 66 -6.50 -0.94 -4.78
N CYS A 67 -5.45 -0.50 -4.09
CA CYS A 67 -5.24 -0.80 -2.67
C CYS A 67 -6.36 -0.24 -1.80
N MET A 68 -6.76 1.01 -2.06
CA MET A 68 -7.81 1.66 -1.28
C MET A 68 -9.17 0.99 -1.49
N VAL A 69 -9.51 0.64 -2.73
CA VAL A 69 -10.75 -0.09 -3.02
C VAL A 69 -10.74 -1.44 -2.30
N ASN A 70 -9.63 -2.17 -2.37
CA ASN A 70 -9.50 -3.45 -1.67
C ASN A 70 -9.65 -3.28 -0.16
N ALA A 71 -9.07 -2.26 0.42
CA ALA A 71 -9.15 -1.98 1.86
C ALA A 71 -10.58 -1.62 2.29
N VAL A 72 -11.24 -0.75 1.56
CA VAL A 72 -12.61 -0.28 1.88
C VAL A 72 -13.64 -1.37 1.64
N VAL A 73 -13.60 -2.01 0.47
CA VAL A 73 -14.66 -2.93 0.01
C VAL A 73 -14.44 -4.33 0.56
N HIS A 74 -13.24 -4.88 0.37
CA HIS A 74 -12.96 -6.28 0.71
C HIS A 74 -12.39 -6.44 2.11
N GLY A 75 -11.58 -5.52 2.58
CA GLY A 75 -11.04 -5.53 3.93
C GLY A 75 -12.08 -5.12 4.96
N ASN A 76 -12.41 -3.85 5.00
CA ASN A 76 -13.33 -3.28 6.01
C ASN A 76 -14.81 -3.50 5.70
N ARG A 77 -15.16 -3.89 4.47
CA ARG A 77 -16.54 -4.15 4.04
C ARG A 77 -17.47 -2.98 4.34
N TYR A 78 -17.02 -1.77 4.05
CA TYR A 78 -17.75 -0.51 4.30
C TYR A 78 -18.13 -0.29 5.76
N ASN A 79 -17.47 -0.96 6.72
CA ASN A 79 -17.80 -0.81 8.14
C ASN A 79 -17.42 0.60 8.62
N ARG A 80 -18.40 1.38 9.05
CA ARG A 80 -18.22 2.76 9.49
C ARG A 80 -17.39 2.88 10.78
N ASN A 81 -17.27 1.79 11.54
CA ASN A 81 -16.46 1.76 12.76
C ASN A 81 -14.99 1.41 12.48
N LYS A 82 -14.66 1.13 11.22
CA LYS A 82 -13.30 0.80 10.78
C LYS A 82 -12.76 1.88 9.86
N THR A 83 -11.46 2.09 9.94
CA THR A 83 -10.75 3.05 9.09
C THR A 83 -9.69 2.36 8.24
N VAL A 84 -9.24 3.06 7.21
CA VAL A 84 -8.07 2.68 6.43
C VAL A 84 -6.95 3.65 6.81
N HIS A 85 -5.86 3.13 7.32
CA HIS A 85 -4.70 3.93 7.68
C HIS A 85 -3.76 4.06 6.48
N VAL A 86 -3.40 5.28 6.14
CA VAL A 86 -2.50 5.58 5.02
C VAL A 86 -1.29 6.32 5.54
N SER A 87 -0.10 5.83 5.21
CA SER A 87 1.15 6.50 5.51
C SER A 87 2.00 6.62 4.24
N VAL A 88 2.71 7.72 4.11
CA VAL A 88 3.69 7.92 3.05
C VAL A 88 4.98 8.43 3.67
N SER A 89 6.08 7.81 3.32
CA SER A 89 7.40 8.23 3.77
C SER A 89 8.38 8.21 2.60
N THR A 90 9.32 9.14 2.63
CA THR A 90 10.47 9.13 1.73
C THR A 90 11.70 8.73 2.51
N VAL A 91 12.44 7.77 2.00
CA VAL A 91 13.65 7.22 2.61
C VAL A 91 14.69 7.08 1.52
N ALA A 92 15.76 7.87 1.60
CA ALA A 92 16.77 7.91 0.55
C ALA A 92 16.10 8.16 -0.82
N ASP A 93 16.21 7.22 -1.74
CA ASP A 93 15.63 7.28 -3.08
C ASP A 93 14.31 6.51 -3.19
N LYS A 94 13.65 6.21 -2.06
CA LYS A 94 12.42 5.41 -2.06
C LYS A 94 11.23 6.21 -1.56
N PHE A 95 10.11 6.06 -2.26
CA PHE A 95 8.80 6.56 -1.89
C PHE A 95 7.97 5.35 -1.43
N MET A 96 7.62 5.33 -0.15
CA MET A 96 6.95 4.18 0.47
C MET A 96 5.55 4.57 0.91
N ILE A 97 4.56 3.78 0.46
CA ILE A 97 3.15 3.99 0.78
C ILE A 97 2.67 2.78 1.56
N GLY A 98 2.14 3.01 2.76
CA GLY A 98 1.47 1.98 3.56
C GLY A 98 -0.03 2.20 3.55
N ILE A 99 -0.80 1.16 3.26
CA ILE A 99 -2.27 1.17 3.30
C ILE A 99 -2.71 -0.03 4.12
N THR A 100 -3.36 0.24 5.25
CA THR A 100 -3.72 -0.79 6.23
C THR A 100 -5.21 -0.73 6.53
N ASP A 101 -5.93 -1.83 6.33
CA ASP A 101 -7.32 -1.97 6.75
C ASP A 101 -7.44 -2.67 8.10
N GLN A 102 -8.64 -2.76 8.62
CA GLN A 102 -8.97 -3.40 9.90
C GLN A 102 -9.88 -4.62 9.71
N GLY A 103 -9.82 -5.25 8.54
CA GLY A 103 -10.58 -6.46 8.23
C GLY A 103 -9.97 -7.71 8.87
N GLU A 104 -10.28 -8.87 8.29
CA GLU A 104 -9.76 -10.15 8.81
C GLU A 104 -8.29 -10.38 8.47
N GLY A 105 -7.83 -9.78 7.38
CA GLY A 105 -6.45 -9.90 6.91
C GLY A 105 -6.19 -11.16 6.08
N PHE A 106 -5.20 -11.07 5.22
CA PHE A 106 -4.66 -12.23 4.51
C PHE A 106 -3.18 -12.00 4.19
N ASP A 107 -2.44 -13.08 4.00
CA ASP A 107 -1.07 -13.04 3.51
C ASP A 107 -1.04 -13.47 2.04
N LEU A 108 -0.10 -12.91 1.26
CA LEU A 108 0.11 -13.32 -0.13
C LEU A 108 0.34 -14.83 -0.27
N GLN A 109 0.97 -15.44 0.72
CA GLN A 109 1.25 -16.87 0.75
C GLN A 109 0.00 -17.72 0.98
N GLU A 110 -1.07 -17.14 1.53
CA GLU A 110 -2.35 -17.80 1.75
C GLU A 110 -3.26 -17.70 0.53
N VAL A 111 -2.90 -16.85 -0.44
CA VAL A 111 -3.68 -16.67 -1.66
C VAL A 111 -3.19 -17.71 -2.68
N PRO A 112 -3.99 -18.75 -2.97
CA PRO A 112 -3.63 -19.65 -4.06
C PRO A 112 -3.68 -18.84 -5.36
N ASP A 113 -2.84 -19.19 -6.29
CA ASP A 113 -2.63 -18.55 -7.60
C ASP A 113 -3.58 -17.38 -7.90
N PRO A 114 -3.10 -16.11 -7.91
CA PRO A 114 -3.95 -14.95 -8.15
C PRO A 114 -4.61 -14.96 -9.53
N LEU A 115 -4.20 -15.84 -10.43
CA LEU A 115 -4.78 -16.01 -11.76
C LEU A 115 -5.87 -17.07 -11.81
N HIS A 116 -6.16 -17.75 -10.71
CA HIS A 116 -7.15 -18.84 -10.67
C HIS A 116 -8.58 -18.27 -10.61
N ASP A 117 -9.43 -18.70 -11.56
CA ASP A 117 -10.78 -18.17 -11.76
C ASP A 117 -11.73 -18.33 -10.57
N ASN A 118 -11.47 -19.27 -9.66
CA ASN A 118 -12.32 -19.56 -8.51
C ASN A 118 -11.82 -18.91 -7.20
N ASN A 119 -10.85 -18.03 -7.28
CA ASN A 119 -10.33 -17.37 -6.10
C ASN A 119 -11.32 -16.30 -5.62
N LEU A 120 -11.72 -16.36 -4.34
CA LEU A 120 -12.54 -15.34 -3.70
C LEU A 120 -11.89 -13.95 -3.73
N LEU A 121 -10.57 -13.92 -3.94
CA LEU A 121 -9.76 -12.71 -4.07
C LEU A 121 -9.45 -12.38 -5.53
N ARG A 122 -10.30 -12.81 -6.46
CA ARG A 122 -10.10 -12.64 -7.90
C ARG A 122 -9.76 -11.20 -8.30
N HIS A 123 -10.46 -10.22 -7.71
CA HIS A 123 -10.18 -8.80 -7.95
C HIS A 123 -8.86 -8.37 -7.29
N SER A 124 -8.60 -8.84 -6.07
CA SER A 124 -7.35 -8.57 -5.36
C SER A 124 -6.15 -9.18 -6.09
N GLY A 125 -6.30 -10.38 -6.70
CA GLY A 125 -5.25 -11.02 -7.48
C GLY A 125 -4.85 -10.21 -8.71
N ARG A 126 -5.84 -9.66 -9.44
CA ARG A 126 -5.58 -8.79 -10.58
C ARG A 126 -4.96 -7.46 -10.14
N GLY A 127 -5.45 -6.90 -9.04
CA GLY A 127 -4.91 -5.67 -8.47
C GLY A 127 -3.46 -5.84 -8.04
N LEU A 128 -3.13 -6.95 -7.37
CA LEU A 128 -1.76 -7.26 -6.97
C LEU A 128 -0.83 -7.39 -8.18
N PHE A 129 -1.31 -8.02 -9.25
CA PHE A 129 -0.55 -8.12 -10.49
C PHE A 129 -0.28 -6.75 -11.11
N LEU A 130 -1.31 -5.90 -11.16
CA LEU A 130 -1.20 -4.54 -11.68
C LEU A 130 -0.21 -3.71 -10.85
N MET A 131 -0.33 -3.78 -9.52
CA MET A 131 0.58 -3.08 -8.61
C MET A 131 2.02 -3.53 -8.80
N GLY A 132 2.25 -4.83 -8.97
CA GLY A 132 3.57 -5.38 -9.23
C GLY A 132 4.17 -4.90 -10.56
N ALA A 133 3.32 -4.63 -11.56
CA ALA A 133 3.76 -4.08 -12.83
C ALA A 133 4.10 -2.58 -12.75
N PHE A 134 3.41 -1.83 -11.91
CA PHE A 134 3.53 -0.36 -11.82
C PHE A 134 4.46 0.12 -10.72
N MET A 135 4.59 -0.64 -9.65
CA MET A 135 5.45 -0.30 -8.52
C MET A 135 6.76 -1.09 -8.59
N ASP A 136 7.79 -0.58 -7.94
CA ASP A 136 9.08 -1.28 -7.87
C ASP A 136 9.04 -2.42 -6.88
N ASP A 137 8.20 -2.33 -5.85
CA ASP A 137 7.93 -3.45 -4.95
C ASP A 137 6.55 -3.33 -4.32
N VAL A 138 5.98 -4.49 -3.98
CA VAL A 138 4.69 -4.62 -3.29
C VAL A 138 4.82 -5.69 -2.23
N LYS A 139 4.47 -5.35 -1.00
CA LYS A 139 4.41 -6.27 0.13
C LYS A 139 3.00 -6.30 0.70
N VAL A 140 2.50 -7.48 0.97
CA VAL A 140 1.19 -7.68 1.62
C VAL A 140 1.40 -8.57 2.83
N ARG A 141 0.91 -8.13 3.97
CA ARG A 141 0.99 -8.91 5.21
C ARG A 141 -0.23 -8.68 6.07
N ARG A 142 -0.44 -9.58 7.03
CA ARG A 142 -1.44 -9.35 8.08
C ARG A 142 -0.99 -8.20 8.96
N ALA A 143 -1.94 -7.31 9.27
CA ALA A 143 -1.74 -6.25 10.24
C ALA A 143 -2.08 -6.75 11.65
N GLU A 144 -1.41 -6.22 12.65
CA GLU A 144 -1.72 -6.47 14.05
C GLU A 144 -2.64 -5.35 14.60
N PRO A 145 -3.69 -5.66 15.36
CA PRO A 145 -4.20 -6.99 15.76
C PRO A 145 -5.03 -7.68 14.68
N SER A 146 -5.44 -6.99 13.64
CA SER A 146 -6.19 -7.54 12.52
C SER A 146 -6.07 -6.65 11.29
N GLY A 147 -6.42 -7.19 10.13
CA GLY A 147 -6.43 -6.46 8.88
C GLY A 147 -5.33 -6.87 7.93
N THR A 148 -5.21 -6.11 6.85
CA THR A 148 -4.19 -6.30 5.84
C THR A 148 -3.40 -5.01 5.66
N GLU A 149 -2.10 -5.14 5.64
CA GLU A 149 -1.18 -4.04 5.33
C GLU A 149 -0.57 -4.27 3.96
N VAL A 150 -0.73 -3.31 3.08
CA VAL A 150 -0.06 -3.27 1.78
C VAL A 150 0.99 -2.17 1.82
N THR A 151 2.21 -2.50 1.46
CA THR A 151 3.29 -1.53 1.29
C THR A 151 3.67 -1.48 -0.18
N LEU A 152 3.56 -0.29 -0.76
CA LEU A 152 3.94 -0.01 -2.14
C LEU A 152 5.23 0.81 -2.12
N VAL A 153 6.19 0.42 -2.93
CA VAL A 153 7.47 1.12 -3.03
C VAL A 153 7.67 1.57 -4.47
N LYS A 154 8.01 2.83 -4.65
CA LYS A 154 8.41 3.41 -5.93
C LYS A 154 9.74 4.11 -5.75
N ASN A 155 10.71 3.77 -6.60
CA ASN A 155 12.01 4.42 -6.54
C ASN A 155 11.90 5.84 -7.12
N ILE A 156 12.49 6.80 -6.41
CA ILE A 156 12.59 8.17 -6.88
C ILE A 156 13.77 8.19 -7.85
N GLY A 157 13.49 8.46 -9.12
CA GLY A 157 14.54 8.51 -10.13
C GLY A 157 15.55 9.63 -9.87
N PRO A 158 16.73 9.58 -10.52
CA PRO A 158 17.68 10.69 -10.41
C PRO A 158 17.03 11.96 -10.91
N GLN A 159 16.99 12.95 -10.06
CA GLN A 159 16.52 14.28 -10.44
C GLN A 159 17.58 14.94 -11.30
N ALA A 160 17.19 15.23 -12.55
CA ALA A 160 18.05 15.93 -13.47
C ALA A 160 18.28 17.37 -12.99
#